data_e649e9bd78e04cf2bab0c87b0a5a8b36
#
_entry.id   e649e9bd78e04cf2bab0c87b0a5a8b36
#
_cell.length_a   1.000
_cell.length_b   1.000
_cell.length_c   1.000
_cell.angle_alpha   90.00
_cell.angle_beta   90.00
_cell.angle_gamma   90.00
#
_symmetry.space_group_name_H-M   'P 1'
#
loop_
_entity.id
_entity.type
_entity.pdbx_description
1 polymer ?
#
loop_
_entity_poly.entity_id
_entity_poly.type
_entity_poly.pdbx_seq_one_letter_code
_entity_poly.pdbx_strand_id
1 'polypeptide(L)'
;MRPDAFGMAEPVSIEGSATSYFSQPEAELDPRLFVGHTLKSSVRNGLLRVLFNFLNEKYRHPDLWCHTWIAGSGVSYQWSAARDPGDLDVLIGVDYIQFRKANPEYMGLSDTEISKMLNEEFRNELQPDTANWDGFEVTFYVNPGATDIRTINPYAAYDLTHDEWTVSPQAVGAPHNAAWEAQAQRDRSMAVDIVTRYSQALTDLHGAQNDAARRNAEIRMQSSLSQASALYEDIHQSRRFAFSSQGKGYSDF
;
A
#
# COMPACT_ATOMS: atom_id res chain seq x y z
N MET A 1 3.85 39.60 5.46
CA MET A 1 3.95 38.16 5.16
C MET A 1 4.03 37.46 6.50
N ARG A 2 2.98 36.76 6.89
CA ARG A 2 2.90 36.09 8.21
C ARG A 2 3.46 34.67 8.11
N PRO A 3 4.34 34.22 9.02
CA PRO A 3 4.77 32.82 9.08
C PRO A 3 4.01 32.08 10.20
N ASP A 4 2.72 31.82 10.01
CA ASP A 4 1.87 31.14 10.99
C ASP A 4 1.26 29.86 10.44
N ALA A 5 2.02 29.06 9.71
CA ALA A 5 1.53 27.81 9.12
C ALA A 5 2.29 26.55 9.60
N PHE A 6 2.98 26.61 10.74
CA PHE A 6 3.40 25.41 11.44
C PHE A 6 2.66 25.36 12.79
N GLY A 7 1.43 24.87 12.73
CA GLY A 7 0.76 24.41 13.94
C GLY A 7 1.69 23.47 14.67
N MET A 8 1.85 23.69 15.99
CA MET A 8 2.59 22.80 16.88
C MET A 8 1.96 21.42 16.72
N ALA A 9 2.64 20.53 16.01
CA ALA A 9 2.27 19.13 16.01
C ALA A 9 2.41 18.68 17.48
N GLU A 10 1.32 18.29 18.09
CA GLU A 10 1.35 17.63 19.38
C GLU A 10 2.34 16.45 19.29
N PRO A 11 3.12 16.16 20.34
CA PRO A 11 4.02 15.04 20.32
C PRO A 11 3.20 13.79 19.97
N VAL A 12 3.53 13.17 18.85
CA VAL A 12 2.89 11.93 18.41
C VAL A 12 3.16 10.92 19.52
N SER A 13 2.14 10.65 20.33
CA SER A 13 2.19 9.59 21.32
C SER A 13 2.33 8.26 20.56
N ILE A 14 3.52 7.66 20.61
CA ILE A 14 3.78 6.31 20.08
C ILE A 14 3.24 5.25 21.06
N GLU A 15 2.41 5.62 21.99
CA GLU A 15 1.60 4.72 22.81
C GLU A 15 0.41 4.17 22.00
N GLY A 16 0.66 3.71 20.79
CA GLY A 16 -0.25 2.82 20.09
C GLY A 16 -0.21 1.45 20.76
N SER A 17 -1.39 0.88 21.02
CA SER A 17 -1.55 -0.45 21.59
C SER A 17 -0.53 -1.43 21.00
N ALA A 18 0.00 -2.32 21.85
CA ALA A 18 0.96 -3.34 21.46
C ALA A 18 0.42 -4.37 20.42
N THR A 19 -0.83 -4.22 19.98
CA THR A 19 -1.49 -5.06 18.99
C THR A 19 -1.42 -4.39 17.62
N SER A 20 -0.68 -5.00 16.70
CA SER A 20 -0.77 -4.71 15.27
C SER A 20 -2.21 -4.86 14.78
N TYR A 21 -2.64 -4.10 13.77
CA TYR A 21 -3.91 -4.33 13.04
C TYR A 21 -4.08 -5.77 12.59
N PHE A 22 -2.98 -6.49 12.41
CA PHE A 22 -2.92 -7.86 11.89
C PHE A 22 -2.71 -8.91 12.98
N SER A 23 -2.72 -8.53 14.25
CA SER A 23 -2.44 -9.46 15.36
C SER A 23 -3.59 -10.44 15.64
N GLN A 24 -4.81 -10.08 15.24
CA GLN A 24 -5.98 -10.95 15.35
C GLN A 24 -6.79 -10.85 14.06
N PRO A 25 -6.85 -11.92 13.25
CA PRO A 25 -7.71 -11.97 12.08
C PRO A 25 -9.18 -11.87 12.50
N GLU A 26 -9.99 -11.24 11.69
CA GLU A 26 -11.42 -11.19 11.86
C GLU A 26 -12.05 -12.57 11.60
N ALA A 27 -13.21 -12.83 12.20
CA ALA A 27 -13.92 -14.09 12.03
C ALA A 27 -14.59 -14.20 10.65
N GLU A 28 -14.88 -13.07 10.02
CA GLU A 28 -15.57 -12.97 8.74
C GLU A 28 -14.81 -12.00 7.81
N LEU A 29 -15.07 -12.10 6.52
CA LEU A 29 -14.60 -11.11 5.54
C LEU A 29 -15.31 -9.78 5.78
N ASP A 30 -14.71 -8.66 5.31
CA ASP A 30 -15.26 -7.32 5.49
C ASP A 30 -16.71 -7.25 4.99
N PRO A 31 -17.69 -7.04 5.88
CA PRO A 31 -19.11 -7.03 5.51
C PRO A 31 -19.49 -5.82 4.65
N ARG A 32 -18.61 -4.81 4.52
CA ARG A 32 -18.79 -3.71 3.57
C ARG A 32 -18.61 -4.21 2.14
N LEU A 33 -17.71 -5.17 1.91
CA LEU A 33 -17.34 -5.73 0.61
C LEU A 33 -18.08 -7.04 0.30
N PHE A 34 -18.25 -7.91 1.28
CA PHE A 34 -18.73 -9.29 1.09
C PHE A 34 -20.07 -9.58 1.77
N VAL A 35 -20.74 -10.58 1.24
CA VAL A 35 -21.83 -11.30 1.92
C VAL A 35 -21.37 -12.76 2.02
N GLY A 36 -20.95 -13.17 3.23
CA GLY A 36 -20.22 -14.43 3.40
C GLY A 36 -18.92 -14.41 2.59
N HIS A 37 -18.78 -15.31 1.63
CA HIS A 37 -17.61 -15.40 0.74
C HIS A 37 -17.84 -14.81 -0.67
N THR A 38 -18.99 -14.17 -0.89
CA THR A 38 -19.34 -13.61 -2.20
C THR A 38 -19.14 -12.10 -2.19
N LEU A 39 -18.37 -11.57 -3.13
CA LEU A 39 -18.20 -10.13 -3.30
C LEU A 39 -19.53 -9.50 -3.72
N LYS A 40 -19.89 -8.39 -3.11
CA LYS A 40 -21.09 -7.65 -3.49
C LYS A 40 -20.99 -7.14 -4.93
N SER A 41 -22.03 -7.41 -5.73
CA SER A 41 -22.09 -6.95 -7.13
C SER A 41 -21.99 -5.42 -7.25
N SER A 42 -22.46 -4.67 -6.25
CA SER A 42 -22.30 -3.20 -6.22
C SER A 42 -20.84 -2.78 -6.13
N VAL A 43 -20.04 -3.47 -5.30
CA VAL A 43 -18.61 -3.23 -5.16
C VAL A 43 -17.87 -3.59 -6.45
N ARG A 44 -18.08 -4.83 -6.93
CA ARG A 44 -17.48 -5.30 -8.18
C ARG A 44 -17.76 -4.35 -9.35
N ASN A 45 -19.03 -4.08 -9.61
CA ASN A 45 -19.42 -3.22 -10.73
C ASN A 45 -18.99 -1.77 -10.55
N GLY A 46 -18.93 -1.29 -9.30
CA GLY A 46 -18.43 0.04 -8.98
C GLY A 46 -16.96 0.19 -9.35
N LEU A 47 -16.11 -0.72 -8.91
CA LEU A 47 -14.66 -0.71 -9.18
C LEU A 47 -14.36 -0.88 -10.67
N LEU A 48 -15.00 -1.85 -11.34
CA LEU A 48 -14.84 -2.04 -12.77
C LEU A 48 -15.28 -0.81 -13.57
N ARG A 49 -16.40 -0.18 -13.19
CA ARG A 49 -16.87 1.04 -13.85
C ARG A 49 -15.86 2.18 -13.73
N VAL A 50 -15.31 2.41 -12.53
CA VAL A 50 -14.31 3.45 -12.31
C VAL A 50 -13.08 3.20 -13.18
N LEU A 51 -12.53 1.98 -13.14
CA LEU A 51 -11.37 1.61 -13.92
C LEU A 51 -11.62 1.71 -15.44
N PHE A 52 -12.69 1.07 -15.93
CA PHE A 52 -12.94 1.02 -17.36
C PHE A 52 -13.40 2.36 -17.96
N ASN A 53 -14.04 3.24 -17.18
CA ASN A 53 -14.29 4.61 -17.63
C ASN A 53 -12.95 5.32 -17.87
N PHE A 54 -12.04 5.28 -16.90
CA PHE A 54 -10.71 5.88 -17.02
C PHE A 54 -9.91 5.30 -18.21
N LEU A 55 -9.87 3.98 -18.34
CA LEU A 55 -9.12 3.33 -19.42
C LEU A 55 -9.70 3.60 -20.80
N ASN A 56 -11.04 3.63 -20.95
CA ASN A 56 -11.70 3.89 -22.23
C ASN A 56 -11.54 5.34 -22.74
N GLU A 57 -11.26 6.29 -21.83
CA GLU A 57 -10.96 7.67 -22.22
C GLU A 57 -9.58 7.78 -22.89
N LYS A 58 -8.66 6.88 -22.56
CA LYS A 58 -7.24 6.97 -22.95
C LYS A 58 -6.80 5.89 -23.93
N TYR A 59 -7.40 4.70 -23.85
CA TYR A 59 -6.95 3.50 -24.55
C TYR A 59 -8.07 2.82 -25.28
N ARG A 60 -7.71 2.11 -26.35
CA ARG A 60 -8.67 1.33 -27.13
C ARG A 60 -8.81 -0.07 -26.56
N HIS A 61 -10.02 -0.54 -26.49
CA HIS A 61 -10.38 -1.92 -26.15
C HIS A 61 -9.71 -2.45 -24.87
N PRO A 62 -9.85 -1.75 -23.71
CA PRO A 62 -9.25 -2.22 -22.46
C PRO A 62 -9.79 -3.59 -22.02
N ASP A 63 -10.97 -3.97 -22.44
CA ASP A 63 -11.58 -5.29 -22.23
C ASP A 63 -10.77 -6.46 -22.83
N LEU A 64 -9.93 -6.20 -23.85
CA LEU A 64 -9.10 -7.23 -24.48
C LEU A 64 -7.76 -7.47 -23.78
N TRP A 65 -7.29 -6.53 -22.98
CA TRP A 65 -5.93 -6.58 -22.43
C TRP A 65 -5.83 -6.32 -20.94
N CYS A 66 -6.91 -5.89 -20.29
CA CYS A 66 -6.94 -5.58 -18.86
C CYS A 66 -7.68 -6.68 -18.10
N HIS A 67 -6.98 -7.36 -17.20
CA HIS A 67 -7.55 -8.30 -16.24
C HIS A 67 -7.43 -7.73 -14.85
N THR A 68 -8.45 -7.83 -14.00
CA THR A 68 -8.53 -7.05 -12.76
C THR A 68 -8.86 -7.93 -11.57
N TRP A 69 -8.12 -7.75 -10.47
CA TRP A 69 -8.36 -8.37 -9.17
C TRP A 69 -8.45 -7.33 -8.06
N ILE A 70 -9.24 -7.61 -7.03
CA ILE A 70 -9.01 -7.02 -5.71
C ILE A 70 -8.14 -8.01 -4.94
N ALA A 71 -7.08 -7.53 -4.29
CA ALA A 71 -6.16 -8.39 -3.54
C ALA A 71 -5.74 -7.75 -2.21
N GLY A 72 -4.97 -8.49 -1.44
CA GLY A 72 -4.36 -7.98 -0.21
C GLY A 72 -5.18 -8.22 1.06
N SER A 73 -4.86 -7.46 2.10
CA SER A 73 -5.46 -7.64 3.42
C SER A 73 -6.95 -7.30 3.45
N GLY A 74 -7.40 -6.28 2.69
CA GLY A 74 -8.78 -5.83 2.64
C GLY A 74 -9.78 -6.90 2.15
N VAL A 75 -9.32 -7.89 1.39
CA VAL A 75 -10.16 -9.00 0.89
C VAL A 75 -9.84 -10.33 1.59
N SER A 76 -9.16 -10.29 2.73
CA SER A 76 -8.84 -11.44 3.56
C SER A 76 -9.43 -11.27 4.96
N TYR A 77 -9.19 -12.21 5.85
CA TYR A 77 -9.53 -12.09 7.28
C TYR A 77 -8.63 -11.10 8.03
N GLN A 78 -7.68 -10.48 7.36
CA GLN A 78 -6.73 -9.50 7.91
C GLN A 78 -7.20 -8.04 7.76
N TRP A 79 -8.46 -7.81 7.41
CA TRP A 79 -9.03 -6.46 7.39
C TRP A 79 -9.23 -5.90 8.80
N SER A 80 -9.38 -4.61 8.95
CA SER A 80 -9.64 -3.97 10.24
C SER A 80 -10.72 -2.91 10.12
N ALA A 81 -11.73 -3.01 10.97
CA ALA A 81 -12.79 -2.01 11.10
C ALA A 81 -12.28 -0.68 11.67
N ALA A 82 -11.14 -0.67 12.35
CA ALA A 82 -10.52 0.54 12.90
C ALA A 82 -9.81 1.38 11.84
N ARG A 83 -9.61 0.84 10.63
CA ARG A 83 -9.01 1.59 9.52
C ARG A 83 -10.09 2.32 8.74
N ASP A 84 -10.02 3.66 8.74
CA ASP A 84 -10.95 4.54 8.03
C ASP A 84 -10.17 5.66 7.34
N PRO A 85 -10.16 5.74 6.01
CA PRO A 85 -10.75 4.79 5.06
C PRO A 85 -10.08 3.42 5.08
N GLY A 86 -10.82 2.37 4.72
CA GLY A 86 -10.27 1.04 4.49
C GLY A 86 -9.33 1.05 3.28
N ASP A 87 -8.34 0.13 3.26
CA ASP A 87 -7.39 0.02 2.14
C ASP A 87 -7.83 -1.07 1.17
N LEU A 88 -7.89 -0.75 -0.11
CA LEU A 88 -8.36 -1.66 -1.14
C LEU A 88 -7.44 -1.62 -2.37
N ASP A 89 -6.63 -2.65 -2.51
CA ASP A 89 -5.70 -2.78 -3.63
C ASP A 89 -6.38 -3.44 -4.84
N VAL A 90 -6.48 -2.71 -5.94
CA VAL A 90 -6.97 -3.21 -7.22
C VAL A 90 -5.78 -3.45 -8.15
N LEU A 91 -5.45 -4.73 -8.36
CA LEU A 91 -4.33 -5.13 -9.20
C LEU A 91 -4.79 -5.43 -10.62
N ILE A 92 -3.96 -5.02 -11.56
CA ILE A 92 -4.24 -5.14 -12.98
C ILE A 92 -3.15 -5.97 -13.64
N GLY A 93 -3.55 -7.07 -14.25
CA GLY A 93 -2.76 -7.85 -15.20
C GLY A 93 -2.96 -7.29 -16.62
N VAL A 94 -1.87 -7.02 -17.31
CA VAL A 94 -1.90 -6.48 -18.67
C VAL A 94 -1.43 -7.55 -19.65
N ASP A 95 -2.29 -7.91 -20.61
CA ASP A 95 -1.82 -8.59 -21.81
C ASP A 95 -1.15 -7.57 -22.72
N TYR A 96 0.16 -7.46 -22.63
CA TYR A 96 0.95 -6.46 -23.36
C TYR A 96 0.93 -6.66 -24.88
N ILE A 97 0.68 -7.89 -25.34
CA ILE A 97 0.54 -8.18 -26.80
C ILE A 97 -0.77 -7.58 -27.28
N GLN A 98 -1.87 -7.83 -26.59
CA GLN A 98 -3.17 -7.28 -26.96
C GLN A 98 -3.21 -5.76 -26.73
N PHE A 99 -2.59 -5.27 -25.67
CA PHE A 99 -2.46 -3.82 -25.44
C PHE A 99 -1.84 -3.11 -26.66
N ARG A 100 -0.68 -3.59 -27.15
CA ARG A 100 0.00 -2.98 -28.31
C ARG A 100 -0.81 -3.15 -29.61
N LYS A 101 -1.50 -4.27 -29.77
CA LYS A 101 -2.38 -4.46 -30.93
C LYS A 101 -3.56 -3.47 -30.94
N ALA A 102 -4.16 -3.24 -29.77
CA ALA A 102 -5.24 -2.28 -29.62
C ALA A 102 -4.75 -0.83 -29.76
N ASN A 103 -3.53 -0.56 -29.28
CA ASN A 103 -2.92 0.77 -29.19
C ASN A 103 -1.57 0.80 -29.92
N PRO A 104 -1.55 0.82 -31.28
CA PRO A 104 -0.33 0.73 -32.07
C PRO A 104 0.71 1.82 -31.82
N GLU A 105 0.29 2.96 -31.31
CA GLU A 105 1.15 4.08 -30.89
C GLU A 105 2.16 3.70 -29.81
N TYR A 106 1.89 2.63 -29.04
CA TYR A 106 2.76 2.10 -27.97
C TYR A 106 3.61 0.89 -28.38
N MET A 107 3.63 0.54 -29.67
CA MET A 107 4.37 -0.64 -30.17
C MET A 107 5.88 -0.61 -29.86
N GLY A 108 6.45 0.59 -29.70
CA GLY A 108 7.86 0.77 -29.37
C GLY A 108 8.22 0.64 -27.89
N LEU A 109 7.22 0.57 -27.00
CA LEU A 109 7.45 0.48 -25.55
C LEU A 109 7.61 -0.98 -25.12
N SER A 110 8.50 -1.21 -24.16
CA SER A 110 8.62 -2.46 -23.42
C SER A 110 7.44 -2.65 -22.43
N ASP A 111 7.24 -3.88 -21.94
CA ASP A 111 6.23 -4.19 -20.92
C ASP A 111 6.42 -3.36 -19.65
N THR A 112 7.68 -3.17 -19.24
CA THR A 112 8.02 -2.36 -18.06
C THR A 112 7.68 -0.88 -18.26
N GLU A 113 7.92 -0.33 -19.45
CA GLU A 113 7.58 1.07 -19.74
C GLU A 113 6.07 1.28 -19.78
N ILE A 114 5.31 0.34 -20.37
CA ILE A 114 3.85 0.37 -20.34
C ILE A 114 3.33 0.29 -18.90
N SER A 115 3.83 -0.65 -18.09
CA SER A 115 3.44 -0.76 -16.68
C SER A 115 3.71 0.52 -15.89
N LYS A 116 4.88 1.12 -16.11
CA LYS A 116 5.27 2.36 -15.44
C LYS A 116 4.35 3.50 -15.84
N MET A 117 4.07 3.65 -17.11
CA MET A 117 3.17 4.67 -17.65
C MET A 117 1.77 4.53 -17.04
N LEU A 118 1.18 3.34 -17.07
CA LEU A 118 -0.14 3.08 -16.49
C LEU A 118 -0.16 3.38 -14.98
N ASN A 119 0.87 2.98 -14.23
CA ASN A 119 0.97 3.26 -12.80
C ASN A 119 1.12 4.75 -12.49
N GLU A 120 1.84 5.51 -13.31
CA GLU A 120 1.95 6.97 -13.19
C GLU A 120 0.60 7.64 -13.44
N GLU A 121 -0.14 7.21 -14.45
CA GLU A 121 -1.48 7.73 -14.76
C GLU A 121 -2.48 7.39 -13.66
N PHE A 122 -2.52 6.15 -13.19
CA PHE A 122 -3.39 5.77 -12.07
C PHE A 122 -3.13 6.61 -10.84
N ARG A 123 -1.86 6.81 -10.48
CA ARG A 123 -1.49 7.61 -9.32
C ARG A 123 -1.87 9.08 -9.46
N ASN A 124 -1.64 9.66 -10.64
CA ASN A 124 -1.77 11.10 -10.83
C ASN A 124 -3.21 11.53 -11.17
N GLU A 125 -3.97 10.66 -11.83
CA GLU A 125 -5.26 11.04 -12.40
C GLU A 125 -6.43 10.24 -11.83
N LEU A 126 -6.25 8.95 -11.47
CA LEU A 126 -7.34 8.12 -10.97
C LEU A 126 -7.39 8.07 -9.44
N GLN A 127 -6.24 7.96 -8.77
CA GLN A 127 -6.18 7.86 -7.31
C GLN A 127 -6.78 9.06 -6.57
N PRO A 128 -6.66 10.33 -7.02
CA PRO A 128 -7.35 11.45 -6.38
C PRO A 128 -8.86 11.27 -6.27
N ASP A 129 -9.49 10.66 -7.27
CA ASP A 129 -10.94 10.42 -7.32
C ASP A 129 -11.36 9.17 -6.51
N THR A 130 -10.41 8.28 -6.20
CA THR A 130 -10.66 7.02 -5.50
C THR A 130 -10.06 6.95 -4.10
N ALA A 131 -9.44 8.04 -3.64
CA ALA A 131 -8.87 8.14 -2.28
C ALA A 131 -9.90 7.98 -1.15
N ASN A 132 -11.19 8.17 -1.45
CA ASN A 132 -12.30 7.87 -0.55
C ASN A 132 -13.51 7.36 -1.34
N TRP A 133 -13.38 6.15 -1.87
CA TRP A 133 -14.43 5.49 -2.63
C TRP A 133 -15.24 4.58 -1.69
N ASP A 134 -16.46 4.97 -1.37
CA ASP A 134 -17.41 4.21 -0.51
C ASP A 134 -16.79 3.75 0.84
N GLY A 135 -15.99 4.63 1.46
CA GLY A 135 -15.28 4.36 2.72
C GLY A 135 -13.98 3.57 2.56
N PHE A 136 -13.46 3.49 1.34
CA PHE A 136 -12.17 2.87 1.04
C PHE A 136 -11.24 3.82 0.30
N GLU A 137 -9.96 3.79 0.64
CA GLU A 137 -8.89 4.27 -0.22
C GLU A 137 -8.58 3.18 -1.25
N VAL A 138 -8.98 3.41 -2.50
CA VAL A 138 -8.78 2.43 -3.58
C VAL A 138 -7.54 2.80 -4.39
N THR A 139 -6.58 1.91 -4.42
CA THR A 139 -5.36 2.04 -5.21
C THR A 139 -5.38 1.09 -6.40
N PHE A 140 -5.25 1.64 -7.61
CA PHE A 140 -5.11 0.87 -8.85
C PHE A 140 -3.62 0.71 -9.20
N TYR A 141 -3.23 -0.53 -9.54
CA TYR A 141 -1.83 -0.84 -9.70
C TYR A 141 -1.60 -1.97 -10.72
N VAL A 142 -0.70 -1.73 -11.70
CA VAL A 142 -0.16 -2.77 -12.57
C VAL A 142 1.11 -3.33 -11.94
N ASN A 143 1.14 -4.64 -11.68
CA ASN A 143 2.36 -5.28 -11.18
C ASN A 143 3.30 -5.58 -12.36
N PRO A 144 4.45 -4.88 -12.49
CA PRO A 144 5.40 -5.12 -13.55
C PRO A 144 5.95 -6.56 -13.50
N GLY A 145 5.80 -7.28 -14.60
CA GLY A 145 6.32 -8.65 -14.73
C GLY A 145 5.40 -9.75 -14.20
N ALA A 146 4.23 -9.44 -13.65
CA ALA A 146 3.25 -10.43 -13.25
C ALA A 146 1.92 -10.16 -13.96
N THR A 147 1.59 -10.97 -14.95
CA THR A 147 0.27 -10.98 -15.59
C THR A 147 -0.75 -11.80 -14.80
N ASP A 148 -0.30 -12.65 -13.89
CA ASP A 148 -1.12 -13.49 -13.02
C ASP A 148 -0.85 -13.13 -11.56
N ILE A 149 -1.90 -12.79 -10.82
CA ILE A 149 -1.85 -12.39 -9.42
C ILE A 149 -1.22 -13.46 -8.50
N ARG A 150 -1.30 -14.74 -8.86
CA ARG A 150 -0.73 -15.84 -8.09
C ARG A 150 0.79 -15.79 -7.99
N THR A 151 1.45 -15.09 -8.88
CA THR A 151 2.93 -14.95 -8.88
C THR A 151 3.47 -14.09 -7.74
N ILE A 152 2.62 -13.28 -7.11
CA ILE A 152 3.01 -12.40 -5.99
C ILE A 152 2.58 -12.93 -4.61
N ASN A 153 2.05 -14.16 -4.54
CA ASN A 153 1.60 -14.79 -3.30
C ASN A 153 0.71 -13.89 -2.43
N PRO A 154 -0.43 -13.38 -2.94
CA PRO A 154 -1.29 -12.50 -2.18
C PRO A 154 -1.98 -13.23 -1.03
N TYR A 155 -2.40 -12.53 0.01
CA TYR A 155 -3.21 -13.07 1.11
C TYR A 155 -4.52 -13.68 0.64
N ALA A 156 -5.15 -12.99 -0.30
CA ALA A 156 -6.32 -13.38 -1.04
C ALA A 156 -6.38 -12.55 -2.32
N ALA A 157 -7.05 -13.06 -3.33
CA ALA A 157 -7.31 -12.32 -4.57
C ALA A 157 -8.66 -12.75 -5.15
N TYR A 158 -9.56 -11.79 -5.31
CA TYR A 158 -10.83 -11.97 -5.97
C TYR A 158 -10.75 -11.40 -7.38
N ASP A 159 -11.07 -12.23 -8.36
CA ASP A 159 -11.10 -11.86 -9.78
C ASP A 159 -12.36 -11.05 -10.09
N LEU A 160 -12.19 -9.76 -10.35
CA LEU A 160 -13.30 -8.89 -10.73
C LEU A 160 -13.77 -9.15 -12.16
N THR A 161 -12.89 -9.65 -13.03
CA THR A 161 -13.23 -9.94 -14.41
C THR A 161 -14.17 -11.14 -14.50
N HIS A 162 -13.86 -12.23 -13.79
CA HIS A 162 -14.62 -13.48 -13.84
C HIS A 162 -15.60 -13.68 -12.67
N ASP A 163 -15.58 -12.78 -11.67
CA ASP A 163 -16.45 -12.85 -10.48
C ASP A 163 -16.24 -14.10 -9.63
N GLU A 164 -14.95 -14.43 -9.37
CA GLU A 164 -14.57 -15.62 -8.63
C GLU A 164 -13.28 -15.43 -7.80
N TRP A 165 -13.03 -16.31 -6.86
CA TRP A 165 -11.77 -16.34 -6.12
C TRP A 165 -10.65 -16.97 -6.96
N THR A 166 -9.59 -16.19 -7.25
CA THR A 166 -8.32 -16.74 -7.78
C THR A 166 -7.47 -17.32 -6.65
N VAL A 167 -7.41 -16.62 -5.51
CA VAL A 167 -6.76 -17.06 -4.27
C VAL A 167 -7.75 -16.86 -3.13
N SER A 168 -8.30 -17.94 -2.62
CA SER A 168 -9.27 -17.89 -1.53
C SER A 168 -8.60 -17.47 -0.22
N PRO A 169 -9.24 -16.61 0.59
CA PRO A 169 -8.72 -16.21 1.88
C PRO A 169 -8.65 -17.43 2.83
N GLN A 170 -7.57 -17.48 3.59
CA GLN A 170 -7.39 -18.51 4.61
C GLN A 170 -7.67 -17.91 6.00
N ALA A 171 -8.52 -18.57 6.78
CA ALA A 171 -8.72 -18.25 8.19
C ALA A 171 -7.54 -18.80 9.01
N VAL A 172 -6.36 -18.25 8.80
CA VAL A 172 -5.17 -18.58 9.57
C VAL A 172 -5.01 -17.56 10.69
N GLY A 173 -4.85 -18.04 11.91
CA GLY A 173 -4.35 -17.19 13.00
C GLY A 173 -3.01 -16.57 12.58
N ALA A 174 -2.72 -15.36 13.06
CA ALA A 174 -1.44 -14.74 12.81
C ALA A 174 -0.32 -15.74 13.16
N PRO A 175 0.59 -16.03 12.22
CA PRO A 175 1.67 -16.97 12.50
C PRO A 175 2.54 -16.41 13.62
N HIS A 176 2.67 -17.15 14.71
CA HIS A 176 3.54 -16.76 15.81
C HIS A 176 4.99 -17.10 15.43
N ASN A 177 5.82 -16.09 15.26
CA ASN A 177 7.24 -16.24 14.97
C ASN A 177 8.06 -15.35 15.91
N ALA A 178 8.68 -15.96 16.92
CA ALA A 178 9.44 -15.24 17.94
C ALA A 178 10.61 -14.42 17.36
N ALA A 179 11.20 -14.82 16.23
CA ALA A 179 12.25 -14.06 15.57
C ALA A 179 11.71 -12.76 14.95
N TRP A 180 10.52 -12.80 14.40
CA TRP A 180 9.87 -11.60 13.84
C TRP A 180 9.38 -10.66 14.93
N GLU A 181 8.82 -11.20 16.00
CA GLU A 181 8.45 -10.38 17.16
C GLU A 181 9.66 -9.64 17.73
N ALA A 182 10.78 -10.35 17.86
CA ALA A 182 12.02 -9.73 18.30
C ALA A 182 12.54 -8.69 17.31
N GLN A 183 12.39 -8.90 15.99
CA GLN A 183 12.74 -7.92 14.98
C GLN A 183 11.82 -6.71 15.04
N ALA A 184 10.50 -6.91 15.08
CA ALA A 184 9.53 -5.83 15.21
C ALA A 184 9.75 -4.97 16.46
N GLN A 185 10.11 -5.60 17.59
CA GLN A 185 10.46 -4.88 18.81
C GLN A 185 11.75 -4.06 18.65
N ARG A 186 12.77 -4.58 17.95
CA ARG A 186 13.98 -3.83 17.63
C ARG A 186 13.68 -2.62 16.76
N ASP A 187 12.92 -2.82 15.69
CA ASP A 187 12.55 -1.76 14.74
C ASP A 187 11.73 -0.67 15.43
N ARG A 188 10.77 -1.07 16.28
CA ARG A 188 10.01 -0.15 17.12
C ARG A 188 10.92 0.64 18.06
N SER A 189 11.86 -0.02 18.73
CA SER A 189 12.79 0.65 19.64
C SER A 189 13.67 1.66 18.91
N MET A 190 14.15 1.30 17.71
CA MET A 190 14.90 2.20 16.84
C MET A 190 14.04 3.40 16.39
N ALA A 191 12.80 3.17 15.99
CA ALA A 191 11.88 4.25 15.61
C ALA A 191 11.64 5.22 16.75
N VAL A 192 11.37 4.73 17.97
CA VAL A 192 11.19 5.55 19.17
C VAL A 192 12.43 6.39 19.47
N ASP A 193 13.63 5.78 19.38
CA ASP A 193 14.89 6.50 19.62
C ASP A 193 15.14 7.59 18.56
N ILE A 194 14.86 7.32 17.30
CA ILE A 194 14.95 8.28 16.19
C ILE A 194 14.00 9.47 16.43
N VAL A 195 12.72 9.20 16.75
CA VAL A 195 11.72 10.25 17.03
C VAL A 195 12.12 11.08 18.25
N THR A 196 12.61 10.44 19.30
CA THR A 196 13.07 11.14 20.50
C THR A 196 14.23 12.09 20.20
N ARG A 197 15.24 11.63 19.44
CA ARG A 197 16.38 12.47 19.03
C ARG A 197 15.96 13.61 18.10
N TYR A 198 15.02 13.36 17.18
CA TYR A 198 14.47 14.39 16.31
C TYR A 198 13.74 15.47 17.14
N SER A 199 12.87 15.05 18.05
CA SER A 199 12.10 15.97 18.92
C SER A 199 13.01 16.82 19.81
N GLN A 200 14.07 16.20 20.37
CA GLN A 200 15.06 16.95 21.13
C GLN A 200 15.82 17.95 20.27
N ALA A 201 16.25 17.56 19.06
CA ALA A 201 16.92 18.46 18.14
C ALA A 201 16.02 19.62 17.68
N LEU A 202 14.73 19.37 17.51
CA LEU A 202 13.73 20.41 17.18
C LEU A 202 13.57 21.41 18.34
N THR A 203 13.51 20.91 19.58
CA THR A 203 13.47 21.75 20.79
C THR A 203 14.73 22.63 20.91
N ASP A 204 15.90 22.02 20.67
CA ASP A 204 17.18 22.73 20.72
C ASP A 204 17.29 23.78 19.60
N LEU A 205 16.71 23.49 18.42
CA LEU A 205 16.63 24.46 17.31
C LEU A 205 15.80 25.69 17.68
N HIS A 206 14.63 25.48 18.30
CA HIS A 206 13.77 26.58 18.75
C HIS A 206 14.41 27.37 19.90
N GLY A 207 15.21 26.73 20.73
CA GLY A 207 15.95 27.37 21.87
C GLY A 207 17.30 27.95 21.46
N ALA A 208 17.76 27.80 20.21
CA ALA A 208 19.10 28.17 19.79
C ALA A 208 19.35 29.69 19.87
N GLN A 209 20.35 30.10 20.67
CA GLN A 209 20.70 31.50 20.92
C GLN A 209 21.81 32.02 19.99
N ASN A 210 22.40 31.16 19.17
CA ASN A 210 23.44 31.54 18.22
C ASN A 210 23.46 30.56 17.02
N ASP A 211 24.14 30.97 15.96
CA ASP A 211 24.22 30.24 14.71
C ASP A 211 24.87 28.86 14.81
N ALA A 212 25.84 28.70 15.75
CA ALA A 212 26.50 27.42 15.97
C ALA A 212 25.53 26.39 16.61
N ALA A 213 24.76 26.81 17.62
CA ALA A 213 23.74 25.98 18.24
C ALA A 213 22.63 25.60 17.22
N ARG A 214 22.19 26.57 16.43
CA ARG A 214 21.21 26.34 15.36
C ARG A 214 21.69 25.29 14.36
N ARG A 215 22.88 25.45 13.78
CA ARG A 215 23.46 24.47 12.82
C ARG A 215 23.61 23.08 13.44
N ASN A 216 24.03 22.99 14.69
CA ASN A 216 24.13 21.69 15.37
C ASN A 216 22.77 20.99 15.52
N ALA A 217 21.73 21.74 15.83
CA ALA A 217 20.37 21.20 15.91
C ALA A 217 19.87 20.74 14.54
N GLU A 218 20.06 21.54 13.49
CA GLU A 218 19.69 21.20 12.11
C GLU A 218 20.40 19.91 11.63
N ILE A 219 21.70 19.77 11.89
CA ILE A 219 22.47 18.55 11.55
C ILE A 219 21.88 17.32 12.26
N ARG A 220 21.52 17.42 13.54
CA ARG A 220 20.92 16.32 14.30
C ARG A 220 19.54 15.96 13.77
N MET A 221 18.71 16.94 13.38
CA MET A 221 17.41 16.70 12.73
C MET A 221 17.58 15.95 11.41
N GLN A 222 18.49 16.43 10.54
CA GLN A 222 18.78 15.77 9.25
C GLN A 222 19.30 14.34 9.45
N SER A 223 20.18 14.12 10.43
CA SER A 223 20.67 12.77 10.77
C SER A 223 19.52 11.85 11.22
N SER A 224 18.59 12.34 12.04
CA SER A 224 17.43 11.56 12.47
C SER A 224 16.49 11.24 11.29
N LEU A 225 16.25 12.19 10.39
CA LEU A 225 15.43 11.95 9.18
C LEU A 225 16.08 10.91 8.26
N SER A 226 17.41 10.99 8.06
CA SER A 226 18.13 9.99 7.26
C SER A 226 18.04 8.59 7.85
N GLN A 227 18.12 8.47 9.18
CA GLN A 227 17.96 7.19 9.88
C GLN A 227 16.52 6.67 9.81
N ALA A 228 15.51 7.55 9.90
CA ALA A 228 14.12 7.17 9.70
C ALA A 228 13.87 6.63 8.30
N SER A 229 14.42 7.31 7.28
CA SER A 229 14.33 6.86 5.89
C SER A 229 15.00 5.50 5.66
N ALA A 230 16.17 5.28 6.25
CA ALA A 230 16.86 4.00 6.15
C ALA A 230 16.09 2.86 6.83
N LEU A 231 15.56 3.09 8.04
CA LEU A 231 14.73 2.11 8.74
C LEU A 231 13.46 1.78 7.96
N TYR A 232 12.78 2.79 7.41
CA TYR A 232 11.60 2.62 6.57
C TYR A 232 11.91 1.76 5.34
N GLU A 233 13.01 2.05 4.64
CA GLU A 233 13.39 1.30 3.44
C GLU A 233 13.74 -0.16 3.77
N ASP A 234 14.44 -0.41 4.89
CA ASP A 234 14.79 -1.77 5.34
C ASP A 234 13.54 -2.62 5.63
N ILE A 235 12.57 -2.05 6.36
CA ILE A 235 11.28 -2.70 6.62
C ILE A 235 10.54 -2.95 5.30
N HIS A 236 10.51 -1.98 4.38
CA HIS A 236 9.83 -2.12 3.10
C HIS A 236 10.48 -3.15 2.17
N GLN A 237 11.81 -3.24 2.14
CA GLN A 237 12.52 -4.24 1.37
C GLN A 237 12.24 -5.66 1.89
N SER A 238 12.23 -5.84 3.20
CA SER A 238 11.87 -7.11 3.85
C SER A 238 10.46 -7.54 3.47
N ARG A 239 9.50 -6.61 3.51
CA ARG A 239 8.12 -6.85 3.10
C ARG A 239 8.02 -7.21 1.60
N ARG A 240 8.68 -6.44 0.72
CA ARG A 240 8.69 -6.72 -0.72
C ARG A 240 9.24 -8.11 -1.03
N PHE A 241 10.30 -8.51 -0.34
CA PHE A 241 10.86 -9.85 -0.49
C PHE A 241 9.84 -10.92 -0.07
N ALA A 242 9.22 -10.78 1.11
CA ALA A 242 8.24 -11.72 1.62
C ALA A 242 7.08 -11.98 0.65
N PHE A 243 6.61 -10.93 -0.03
CA PHE A 243 5.51 -11.01 -1.00
C PHE A 243 5.95 -11.13 -2.46
N SER A 244 7.24 -11.36 -2.71
CA SER A 244 7.75 -11.70 -4.04
C SER A 244 7.49 -13.18 -4.38
N SER A 245 7.72 -13.55 -5.64
CA SER A 245 7.66 -14.95 -6.09
C SER A 245 8.65 -15.89 -5.37
N GLN A 246 9.65 -15.34 -4.67
CA GLN A 246 10.64 -16.08 -3.90
C GLN A 246 10.31 -16.15 -2.40
N GLY A 247 9.40 -15.32 -1.94
CA GLY A 247 8.96 -15.27 -0.56
C GLY A 247 7.77 -16.17 -0.28
N LYS A 248 7.42 -16.30 0.99
CA LYS A 248 6.29 -17.12 1.48
C LYS A 248 5.15 -16.28 2.05
N GLY A 249 5.10 -15.00 1.70
CA GLY A 249 4.12 -14.07 2.23
C GLY A 249 4.24 -13.89 3.74
N TYR A 250 3.14 -14.02 4.47
CA TYR A 250 3.12 -13.90 5.94
C TYR A 250 4.06 -14.84 6.69
N SER A 251 4.48 -15.94 6.06
CA SER A 251 5.44 -16.86 6.69
C SER A 251 6.86 -16.29 6.74
N ASP A 252 7.15 -15.25 5.97
CA ASP A 252 8.46 -14.58 5.88
C ASP A 252 8.45 -13.16 6.48
N PHE A 253 7.26 -12.65 6.89
CA PHE A 253 7.12 -11.27 7.37
C PHE A 253 6.11 -11.14 8.53
#